data_92c485173e29f56c573a17bbc64b8a0b
#
_entry.id   92c485173e29f56c573a17bbc64b8a0b
#
_cell.length_a   1.000
_cell.length_b   1.000
_cell.length_c   1.000
_cell.angle_alpha   90.00
_cell.angle_beta   90.00
_cell.angle_gamma   90.00
#
_symmetry.space_group_name_H-M   'P 1'
#
loop_
_entity.id
_entity.type
_entity.pdbx_description
1 polymer ?
#
loop_
_entity_poly.entity_id
_entity_poly.type
_entity_poly.pdbx_seq_one_letter_code
_entity_poly.pdbx_strand_id
1 'polypeptide(L)'
;MYTFAQLNSNKMNYRKEHVIYTIMWIVIYLAPVMGLYMRMSGNPDIDFSWAEILNAWKFNTVWIVMFAIHNFLLAPLLILKRRTCLYTTLSMGLLMVAMLCLWLIRPSHDQDKRDRWYPGEEIIVYEDKRTDIVRQTKHDPEMRPVGPLPMMGPGEMVAILGGLLLMGMNLGVKLYFKSQEDAKVLVEIERHNLERQLKYLRYQVNPHFFMNTLNNIHALVDINPERAKSTIVELSKMMRYI
;
A
#
# COMPACT_ATOMS: atom_id res chain seq x y z
N MET A 1 -8.10 -22.16 -17.38
CA MET A 1 -9.45 -21.62 -17.54
C MET A 1 -9.78 -20.87 -16.24
N TYR A 2 -9.63 -19.54 -16.21
CA TYR A 2 -9.99 -18.74 -15.04
C TYR A 2 -11.50 -18.84 -14.85
N THR A 3 -11.92 -19.35 -13.72
CA THR A 3 -13.36 -19.49 -13.40
C THR A 3 -13.97 -18.10 -13.20
N PHE A 4 -15.23 -17.95 -13.58
CA PHE A 4 -16.03 -16.72 -13.40
C PHE A 4 -16.01 -16.21 -11.94
N ALA A 5 -15.81 -17.09 -10.97
CA ALA A 5 -15.62 -16.80 -9.56
C ALA A 5 -14.30 -16.03 -9.27
N GLN A 6 -13.20 -16.36 -9.95
CA GLN A 6 -11.92 -15.64 -9.81
C GLN A 6 -11.99 -14.22 -10.38
N LEU A 7 -12.63 -14.05 -11.54
CA LEU A 7 -12.88 -12.73 -12.12
C LEU A 7 -13.70 -11.83 -11.19
N ASN A 8 -14.72 -12.40 -10.55
CA ASN A 8 -15.58 -11.67 -9.62
C ASN A 8 -14.87 -11.36 -8.30
N SER A 9 -14.03 -12.26 -7.79
CA SER A 9 -13.18 -12.03 -6.60
C SER A 9 -12.17 -10.90 -6.85
N ASN A 10 -11.49 -10.87 -8.00
CA ASN A 10 -10.55 -9.83 -8.35
C ASN A 10 -11.25 -8.46 -8.47
N LYS A 11 -12.40 -8.41 -9.12
CA LYS A 11 -13.20 -7.18 -9.24
C LYS A 11 -13.65 -6.66 -7.86
N MET A 12 -13.95 -7.54 -6.92
CA MET A 12 -14.33 -7.18 -5.55
C MET A 12 -13.14 -6.65 -4.74
N ASN A 13 -11.95 -7.24 -4.89
CA ASN A 13 -10.74 -6.77 -4.23
C ASN A 13 -10.32 -5.37 -4.74
N TYR A 14 -10.37 -5.13 -6.04
CA TYR A 14 -10.14 -3.79 -6.62
C TYR A 14 -11.11 -2.74 -6.06
N ARG A 15 -12.39 -3.06 -5.91
CA ARG A 15 -13.36 -2.15 -5.31
C ARG A 15 -13.01 -1.79 -3.86
N LYS A 16 -12.60 -2.77 -3.05
CA LYS A 16 -12.20 -2.54 -1.65
C LYS A 16 -10.94 -1.69 -1.56
N GLU A 17 -9.96 -1.92 -2.43
CA GLU A 17 -8.74 -1.11 -2.52
C GLU A 17 -9.08 0.36 -2.81
N HIS A 18 -9.92 0.63 -3.82
CA HIS A 18 -10.35 1.98 -4.16
C HIS A 18 -11.12 2.66 -3.03
N VAL A 19 -11.97 1.93 -2.30
CA VAL A 19 -12.70 2.48 -1.15
C VAL A 19 -11.73 2.93 -0.06
N ILE A 20 -10.70 2.13 0.26
CA ILE A 20 -9.68 2.48 1.26
C ILE A 20 -8.96 3.76 0.84
N TYR A 21 -8.51 3.87 -0.40
CA TYR A 21 -7.82 5.07 -0.90
C TYR A 21 -8.73 6.29 -0.93
N THR A 22 -10.00 6.13 -1.30
CA THR A 22 -10.97 7.22 -1.31
C THR A 22 -11.19 7.76 0.11
N ILE A 23 -11.39 6.90 1.10
CA ILE A 23 -11.55 7.31 2.51
C ILE A 23 -10.30 8.04 2.99
N MET A 24 -9.10 7.48 2.72
CA MET A 24 -7.83 8.11 3.08
C MET A 24 -7.72 9.52 2.50
N TRP A 25 -8.02 9.72 1.21
CA TRP A 25 -7.91 11.02 0.58
C TRP A 25 -8.97 12.02 1.09
N ILE A 26 -10.19 11.56 1.39
CA ILE A 26 -11.21 12.40 2.03
C ILE A 26 -10.68 12.94 3.37
N VAL A 27 -10.09 12.07 4.19
CA VAL A 27 -9.52 12.50 5.49
C VAL A 27 -8.39 13.51 5.30
N ILE A 28 -7.47 13.28 4.35
CA ILE A 28 -6.34 14.18 4.07
C ILE A 28 -6.83 15.57 3.59
N TYR A 29 -7.85 15.61 2.72
CA TYR A 29 -8.39 16.88 2.23
C TYR A 29 -9.27 17.61 3.26
N LEU A 30 -9.89 16.89 4.20
CA LEU A 30 -10.62 17.48 5.31
C LEU A 30 -9.71 18.04 6.43
N ALA A 31 -8.51 17.47 6.60
CA ALA A 31 -7.60 17.83 7.69
C ALA A 31 -7.28 19.34 7.79
N PRO A 32 -6.98 20.08 6.69
CA PRO A 32 -6.73 21.52 6.75
C PRO A 32 -7.97 22.31 7.22
N VAL A 33 -9.16 21.90 6.81
CA VAL A 33 -10.42 22.54 7.19
C VAL A 33 -10.66 22.37 8.69
N MET A 34 -10.50 21.16 9.20
CA MET A 34 -10.60 20.83 10.62
C MET A 34 -9.54 21.57 11.44
N GLY A 35 -8.31 21.65 10.94
CA GLY A 35 -7.21 22.37 11.59
C GLY A 35 -7.50 23.87 11.72
N LEU A 36 -8.05 24.50 10.68
CA LEU A 36 -8.46 25.91 10.72
C LEU A 36 -9.61 26.10 11.71
N TYR A 37 -10.63 25.22 11.66
CA TYR A 37 -11.77 25.28 12.60
C TYR A 37 -11.33 25.17 14.06
N MET A 38 -10.41 24.26 14.38
CA MET A 38 -9.87 24.12 15.74
C MET A 38 -9.11 25.37 16.20
N ARG A 39 -8.33 26.00 15.31
CA ARG A 39 -7.61 27.25 15.63
C ARG A 39 -8.57 28.40 15.89
N MET A 40 -9.63 28.53 15.09
CA MET A 40 -10.67 29.53 15.28
C MET A 40 -11.44 29.34 16.61
N SER A 41 -11.73 28.09 16.96
CA SER A 41 -12.41 27.75 18.22
C SER A 41 -11.56 28.05 19.46
N GLY A 42 -10.25 27.96 19.35
CA GLY A 42 -9.30 28.25 20.45
C GLY A 42 -8.88 29.73 20.55
N ASN A 43 -9.05 30.52 19.48
CA ASN A 43 -8.68 31.93 19.45
C ASN A 43 -9.68 32.72 18.57
N PRO A 44 -10.54 33.56 19.19
CA PRO A 44 -11.58 34.32 18.47
C PRO A 44 -11.03 35.41 17.52
N ASP A 45 -9.73 35.75 17.62
CA ASP A 45 -9.08 36.73 16.75
C ASP A 45 -8.66 36.14 15.38
N ILE A 46 -8.87 34.84 15.16
CA ILE A 46 -8.53 34.18 13.89
C ILE A 46 -9.77 34.11 13.01
N ASP A 47 -9.71 34.81 11.88
CA ASP A 47 -10.75 34.78 10.86
C ASP A 47 -10.62 33.55 9.94
N PHE A 48 -11.77 33.09 9.40
CA PHE A 48 -11.81 32.03 8.43
C PHE A 48 -11.17 32.47 7.10
N SER A 49 -10.15 31.73 6.65
CA SER A 49 -9.40 32.04 5.43
C SER A 49 -9.44 30.91 4.42
N TRP A 50 -10.17 31.09 3.32
CA TRP A 50 -10.11 30.20 2.17
C TRP A 50 -8.71 30.09 1.54
N ALA A 51 -7.91 31.17 1.64
CA ALA A 51 -6.56 31.19 1.08
C ALA A 51 -5.64 30.14 1.75
N GLU A 52 -5.74 29.97 3.06
CA GLU A 52 -4.98 28.94 3.79
C GLU A 52 -5.38 27.52 3.36
N ILE A 53 -6.69 27.27 3.23
CA ILE A 53 -7.21 25.97 2.81
C ILE A 53 -6.77 25.65 1.38
N LEU A 54 -6.90 26.60 0.46
CA LEU A 54 -6.49 26.44 -0.94
C LEU A 54 -4.97 26.18 -1.07
N ASN A 55 -4.16 26.87 -0.27
CA ASN A 55 -2.72 26.61 -0.23
C ASN A 55 -2.41 25.20 0.29
N ALA A 56 -3.06 24.77 1.37
CA ALA A 56 -2.90 23.38 1.86
C ALA A 56 -3.33 22.35 0.81
N TRP A 57 -4.42 22.60 0.08
CA TRP A 57 -4.87 21.72 -0.99
C TRP A 57 -3.91 21.66 -2.20
N LYS A 58 -3.21 22.77 -2.52
CA LYS A 58 -2.12 22.72 -3.53
C LYS A 58 -1.02 21.73 -3.13
N PHE A 59 -0.60 21.75 -1.87
CA PHE A 59 0.38 20.77 -1.36
C PHE A 59 -0.17 19.33 -1.41
N ASN A 60 -1.41 19.13 -0.97
CA ASN A 60 -2.05 17.81 -1.02
C ASN A 60 -2.20 17.29 -2.46
N THR A 61 -2.36 18.18 -3.45
CA THR A 61 -2.44 17.80 -4.88
C THR A 61 -1.14 17.18 -5.38
N VAL A 62 0.02 17.65 -4.93
CA VAL A 62 1.31 17.01 -5.28
C VAL A 62 1.35 15.57 -4.75
N TRP A 63 0.89 15.36 -3.52
CA TRP A 63 0.87 14.04 -2.91
C TRP A 63 -0.12 13.09 -3.59
N ILE A 64 -1.30 13.55 -4.02
CA ILE A 64 -2.26 12.68 -4.73
C ILE A 64 -1.73 12.27 -6.11
N VAL A 65 -1.05 13.19 -6.83
CA VAL A 65 -0.42 12.88 -8.12
C VAL A 65 0.72 11.89 -7.93
N MET A 66 1.60 12.11 -6.95
CA MET A 66 2.67 11.18 -6.60
C MET A 66 2.11 9.78 -6.25
N PHE A 67 1.08 9.74 -5.40
CA PHE A 67 0.41 8.50 -5.02
C PHE A 67 -0.20 7.79 -6.23
N ALA A 68 -0.86 8.50 -7.13
CA ALA A 68 -1.43 7.92 -8.35
C ALA A 68 -0.34 7.30 -9.24
N ILE A 69 0.76 8.00 -9.49
CA ILE A 69 1.89 7.49 -10.27
C ILE A 69 2.46 6.24 -9.60
N HIS A 70 2.70 6.28 -8.28
CA HIS A 70 3.19 5.14 -7.52
C HIS A 70 2.22 3.96 -7.60
N ASN A 71 0.92 4.20 -7.42
CA ASN A 71 -0.12 3.18 -7.42
C ASN A 71 -0.29 2.49 -8.78
N PHE A 72 -0.33 3.26 -9.88
CA PHE A 72 -0.65 2.72 -11.21
C PHE A 72 0.57 2.25 -11.99
N LEU A 73 1.73 2.90 -11.82
CA LEU A 73 2.94 2.59 -12.58
C LEU A 73 3.96 1.77 -11.79
N LEU A 74 4.30 2.19 -10.55
CA LEU A 74 5.43 1.62 -9.82
C LEU A 74 5.07 0.35 -9.05
N ALA A 75 3.96 0.35 -8.32
CA ALA A 75 3.56 -0.81 -7.52
C ALA A 75 3.35 -2.10 -8.37
N PRO A 76 2.80 -2.05 -9.60
CA PRO A 76 2.74 -3.22 -10.48
C PRO A 76 4.11 -3.76 -10.88
N LEU A 77 5.15 -2.90 -11.01
CA LEU A 77 6.51 -3.37 -11.34
C LEU A 77 7.09 -4.30 -10.28
N LEU A 78 6.84 -4.01 -9.00
CA LEU A 78 7.26 -4.87 -7.91
C LEU A 78 6.45 -6.17 -7.87
N ILE A 79 5.13 -6.06 -7.93
CA ILE A 79 4.19 -7.17 -7.72
C ILE A 79 4.20 -8.15 -8.88
N LEU A 80 4.17 -7.65 -10.13
CA LEU A 80 4.05 -8.49 -11.33
C LEU A 80 5.41 -8.94 -11.88
N LYS A 81 6.42 -8.06 -11.86
CA LYS A 81 7.71 -8.31 -12.51
C LYS A 81 8.84 -8.66 -11.54
N ARG A 82 8.63 -8.61 -10.24
CA ARG A 82 9.64 -8.84 -9.17
C ARG A 82 10.95 -8.05 -9.35
N ARG A 83 10.91 -6.90 -10.05
CA ARG A 83 12.08 -6.05 -10.30
C ARG A 83 12.26 -5.06 -9.14
N THR A 84 12.75 -5.56 -8.01
CA THR A 84 12.90 -4.77 -6.77
C THR A 84 13.84 -3.57 -6.95
N CYS A 85 15.01 -3.74 -7.58
CA CYS A 85 15.94 -2.65 -7.83
C CYS A 85 15.31 -1.51 -8.65
N LEU A 86 14.64 -1.85 -9.75
CA LEU A 86 13.99 -0.85 -10.61
C LEU A 86 12.86 -0.13 -9.86
N TYR A 87 12.08 -0.88 -9.07
CA TYR A 87 11.03 -0.29 -8.24
C TYR A 87 11.60 0.69 -7.21
N THR A 88 12.63 0.30 -6.45
CA THR A 88 13.21 1.17 -5.40
C THR A 88 13.84 2.43 -5.99
N THR A 89 14.59 2.33 -7.09
CA THR A 89 15.21 3.50 -7.74
C THR A 89 14.17 4.46 -8.29
N LEU A 90 13.12 3.96 -8.97
CA LEU A 90 12.04 4.80 -9.50
C LEU A 90 11.20 5.42 -8.38
N SER A 91 10.94 4.69 -7.28
CA SER A 91 10.19 5.21 -6.13
C SER A 91 10.94 6.33 -5.43
N MET A 92 12.26 6.18 -5.25
CA MET A 92 13.11 7.26 -4.72
C MET A 92 13.16 8.47 -5.65
N GLY A 93 13.27 8.25 -6.97
CA GLY A 93 13.20 9.33 -7.97
C GLY A 93 11.86 10.07 -7.92
N LEU A 94 10.75 9.35 -7.82
CA LEU A 94 9.41 9.93 -7.71
C LEU A 94 9.26 10.79 -6.44
N LEU A 95 9.80 10.32 -5.31
CA LEU A 95 9.79 11.07 -4.05
C LEU A 95 10.62 12.37 -4.19
N MET A 96 11.81 12.29 -4.81
CA MET A 96 12.64 13.48 -5.06
C MET A 96 11.93 14.51 -5.95
N VAL A 97 11.24 14.06 -7.01
CA VAL A 97 10.46 14.95 -7.89
C VAL A 97 9.32 15.59 -7.11
N ALA A 98 8.59 14.83 -6.28
CA ALA A 98 7.52 15.39 -5.43
C ALA A 98 8.07 16.45 -4.47
N MET A 99 9.23 16.21 -3.85
CA MET A 99 9.88 17.16 -2.96
C MET A 99 10.32 18.43 -3.70
N LEU A 100 10.85 18.29 -4.92
CA LEU A 100 11.19 19.43 -5.77
C LEU A 100 9.96 20.27 -6.11
N CYS A 101 8.84 19.62 -6.48
CA CYS A 101 7.57 20.30 -6.74
C CYS A 101 7.06 21.06 -5.50
N LEU A 102 7.12 20.44 -4.32
CA LEU A 102 6.73 21.09 -3.07
C LEU A 102 7.61 22.30 -2.75
N TRP A 103 8.92 22.20 -3.01
CA TRP A 103 9.86 23.30 -2.84
C TRP A 103 9.57 24.47 -3.79
N LEU A 104 9.23 24.20 -5.05
CA LEU A 104 8.86 25.21 -6.05
C LEU A 104 7.53 25.91 -5.75
N ILE A 105 6.57 25.19 -5.14
CA ILE A 105 5.24 25.74 -4.79
C ILE A 105 5.29 26.55 -3.49
N ARG A 106 6.39 26.44 -2.73
CA ARG A 106 6.53 27.11 -1.43
C ARG A 106 6.38 28.63 -1.58
N PRO A 107 5.49 29.28 -0.82
CA PRO A 107 5.34 30.73 -0.90
C PRO A 107 6.64 31.39 -0.40
N SER A 108 7.13 32.40 -1.15
CA SER A 108 8.33 33.17 -0.84
C SER A 108 8.26 33.96 0.50
N HIS A 109 7.08 34.03 1.09
CA HIS A 109 6.84 34.72 2.36
C HIS A 109 7.56 34.11 3.58
N ASP A 110 8.03 32.87 3.47
CA ASP A 110 8.74 32.17 4.57
C ASP A 110 10.26 32.54 4.60
N GLN A 111 10.76 33.16 3.55
CA GLN A 111 12.14 33.69 3.55
C GLN A 111 12.26 34.92 4.46
N ASP A 112 11.28 35.83 4.46
CA ASP A 112 11.26 37.03 5.28
C ASP A 112 11.17 36.72 6.81
N LYS A 113 10.57 35.60 7.18
CA LYS A 113 10.54 35.14 8.59
C LYS A 113 11.82 34.45 9.02
N ARG A 114 12.55 33.78 8.14
CA ARG A 114 13.86 33.17 8.44
C ARG A 114 14.92 34.26 8.66
N ASP A 115 14.84 35.34 7.92
CA ASP A 115 15.79 36.44 8.05
C ASP A 115 15.57 37.27 9.35
N ARG A 116 14.39 37.11 9.99
CA ARG A 116 14.04 37.75 11.26
C ARG A 116 14.42 36.97 12.53
N TRP A 117 14.85 35.72 12.40
CA TRP A 117 15.21 34.88 13.55
C TRP A 117 16.74 34.78 13.70
N TYR A 118 17.36 35.93 13.98
CA TYR A 118 18.75 35.95 14.47
C TYR A 118 18.72 36.17 15.99
N PRO A 119 19.14 35.20 16.82
CA PRO A 119 19.44 35.48 18.23
C PRO A 119 20.79 36.23 18.26
N GLY A 120 20.75 37.56 18.27
CA GLY A 120 21.95 38.36 18.28
C GLY A 120 21.76 39.83 17.96
N GLU A 121 20.55 40.36 17.84
CA GLU A 121 20.35 41.79 17.87
C GLU A 121 20.68 42.32 19.27
N GLU A 122 21.93 42.71 19.50
CA GLU A 122 22.29 43.57 20.63
C GLU A 122 21.64 44.94 20.38
N ILE A 123 20.58 45.24 21.11
CA ILE A 123 19.99 46.59 21.16
C ILE A 123 20.92 47.43 22.01
N ILE A 124 21.84 48.16 21.36
CA ILE A 124 22.68 49.13 22.05
C ILE A 124 21.82 50.39 22.24
N VAL A 125 21.36 50.62 23.47
CA VAL A 125 20.67 51.82 23.85
C VAL A 125 21.69 52.91 24.20
N TYR A 126 21.84 53.93 23.37
CA TYR A 126 22.61 55.11 23.69
C TYR A 126 21.64 56.15 24.31
N GLU A 127 21.93 56.56 25.55
CA GLU A 127 21.23 57.62 26.22
C GLU A 127 21.93 58.97 25.85
N ASP A 128 21.35 59.75 24.94
CA ASP A 128 21.79 61.11 24.67
C ASP A 128 21.03 62.09 25.58
N LYS A 129 21.81 62.95 26.26
CA LYS A 129 21.33 63.87 27.32
C LYS A 129 20.45 65.02 26.82
N ARG A 130 20.02 65.00 25.56
CA ARG A 130 19.09 66.01 25.00
C ARG A 130 18.02 65.35 24.16
N THR A 131 16.97 64.95 24.81
CA THR A 131 15.69 64.60 24.16
C THR A 131 15.74 63.48 23.14
N ASP A 132 14.91 62.50 23.39
CA ASP A 132 14.50 61.36 22.53
C ASP A 132 15.50 60.21 22.42
N ILE A 133 15.09 59.06 22.96
CA ILE A 133 15.73 57.78 22.83
C ILE A 133 15.76 57.38 21.35
N VAL A 134 16.89 57.61 20.66
CA VAL A 134 17.08 57.14 19.27
C VAL A 134 17.52 55.68 19.33
N ARG A 135 16.63 54.78 19.05
CA ARG A 135 16.96 53.36 18.80
C ARG A 135 17.60 53.27 17.42
N GLN A 136 18.91 53.29 17.34
CA GLN A 136 19.67 52.89 16.12
C GLN A 136 20.05 51.43 16.22
N THR A 137 19.42 50.60 15.44
CA THR A 137 19.91 49.26 15.15
C THR A 137 21.11 49.41 14.18
N LYS A 138 22.33 49.21 14.66
CA LYS A 138 23.51 49.17 13.81
C LYS A 138 23.51 47.86 13.07
N HIS A 139 22.95 47.86 11.87
CA HIS A 139 23.11 46.76 10.94
C HIS A 139 24.51 46.81 10.37
N ASP A 140 25.41 45.92 10.80
CA ASP A 140 26.73 45.75 10.23
C ASP A 140 26.63 44.85 8.99
N PRO A 141 26.74 45.41 7.77
CA PRO A 141 26.48 44.64 6.55
C PRO A 141 27.59 43.63 6.24
N GLU A 142 28.74 43.67 6.96
CA GLU A 142 29.90 42.81 6.66
C GLU A 142 29.94 41.49 7.46
N MET A 143 29.20 41.37 8.54
CA MET A 143 29.05 40.08 9.27
C MET A 143 27.75 39.38 8.93
N ARG A 144 27.64 38.89 7.73
CA ARG A 144 26.73 37.76 7.49
C ARG A 144 27.43 36.50 7.99
N PRO A 145 27.04 35.93 9.14
CA PRO A 145 27.54 34.60 9.48
C PRO A 145 27.17 33.69 8.32
N VAL A 146 28.17 33.01 7.75
CA VAL A 146 27.92 31.90 6.86
C VAL A 146 27.07 30.94 7.68
N GLY A 147 25.76 31.02 7.51
CA GLY A 147 24.82 30.15 8.22
C GLY A 147 25.21 28.70 7.97
N PRO A 148 25.07 27.82 8.94
CA PRO A 148 25.26 26.40 8.70
C PRO A 148 24.45 26.03 7.45
N LEU A 149 25.04 25.15 6.61
CA LEU A 149 24.39 24.57 5.44
C LEU A 149 22.87 24.43 5.72
N PRO A 150 21.99 24.77 4.77
CA PRO A 150 20.57 24.77 5.01
C PRO A 150 20.14 23.39 5.51
N MET A 151 20.08 23.26 6.84
CA MET A 151 19.55 22.06 7.47
C MET A 151 18.07 21.99 7.08
N MET A 152 17.63 20.81 6.67
CA MET A 152 16.23 20.53 6.38
C MET A 152 15.36 21.04 7.53
N GLY A 153 14.42 21.92 7.21
CA GLY A 153 13.48 22.44 8.21
C GLY A 153 12.52 21.34 8.70
N PRO A 154 11.93 21.51 9.89
CA PRO A 154 10.98 20.53 10.44
C PRO A 154 9.84 20.17 9.46
N GLY A 155 9.37 21.14 8.67
CA GLY A 155 8.34 20.94 7.66
C GLY A 155 8.76 20.03 6.52
N GLU A 156 10.01 20.09 6.10
CA GLU A 156 10.58 19.23 5.06
C GLU A 156 10.74 17.79 5.56
N MET A 157 11.16 17.61 6.80
CA MET A 157 11.23 16.30 7.43
C MET A 157 9.84 15.65 7.53
N VAL A 158 8.82 16.40 7.97
CA VAL A 158 7.43 15.91 8.04
C VAL A 158 6.91 15.56 6.65
N ALA A 159 7.25 16.35 5.62
CA ALA A 159 6.85 16.07 4.25
C ALA A 159 7.49 14.78 3.70
N ILE A 160 8.77 14.54 3.97
CA ILE A 160 9.46 13.28 3.57
C ILE A 160 8.82 12.08 4.28
N LEU A 161 8.63 12.18 5.60
CA LEU A 161 8.00 11.10 6.36
C LEU A 161 6.58 10.82 5.88
N GLY A 162 5.79 11.87 5.60
CA GLY A 162 4.45 11.75 5.02
C GLY A 162 4.46 11.04 3.67
N GLY A 163 5.39 11.40 2.78
CA GLY A 163 5.57 10.75 1.48
C GLY A 163 5.93 9.27 1.60
N LEU A 164 6.87 8.95 2.48
CA LEU A 164 7.26 7.56 2.76
C LEU A 164 6.10 6.74 3.35
N LEU A 165 5.32 7.32 4.26
CA LEU A 165 4.14 6.68 4.83
C LEU A 165 3.07 6.41 3.77
N LEU A 166 2.79 7.38 2.88
CA LEU A 166 1.84 7.20 1.78
C LEU A 166 2.27 6.10 0.82
N MET A 167 3.55 6.04 0.46
CA MET A 167 4.11 4.99 -0.39
C MET A 167 4.05 3.62 0.31
N GLY A 168 4.46 3.57 1.58
CA GLY A 168 4.43 2.35 2.40
C GLY A 168 3.01 1.82 2.58
N MET A 169 2.04 2.68 2.86
CA MET A 169 0.64 2.32 2.97
C MET A 169 0.09 1.78 1.63
N ASN A 170 0.37 2.45 0.52
CA ASN A 170 -0.03 1.98 -0.80
C ASN A 170 0.50 0.58 -1.09
N LEU A 171 1.80 0.38 -0.87
CA LEU A 171 2.44 -0.93 -1.07
C LEU A 171 1.86 -1.99 -0.14
N GLY A 172 1.66 -1.64 1.15
CA GLY A 172 1.07 -2.54 2.14
C GLY A 172 -0.33 -3.01 1.77
N VAL A 173 -1.20 -2.10 1.35
CA VAL A 173 -2.56 -2.43 0.89
C VAL A 173 -2.51 -3.36 -0.32
N LYS A 174 -1.66 -3.07 -1.30
CA LYS A 174 -1.52 -3.93 -2.50
C LYS A 174 -0.98 -5.31 -2.17
N LEU A 175 0.07 -5.39 -1.35
CA LEU A 175 0.62 -6.67 -0.92
C LEU A 175 -0.38 -7.49 -0.12
N TYR A 176 -1.17 -6.86 0.74
CA TYR A 176 -2.23 -7.52 1.48
C TYR A 176 -3.27 -8.17 0.55
N PHE A 177 -3.82 -7.42 -0.41
CA PHE A 177 -4.78 -7.98 -1.35
C PHE A 177 -4.16 -9.05 -2.25
N LYS A 178 -2.90 -8.86 -2.67
CA LYS A 178 -2.16 -9.88 -3.43
C LYS A 178 -1.95 -11.15 -2.62
N SER A 179 -1.54 -11.05 -1.37
CA SER A 179 -1.39 -12.20 -0.47
C SER A 179 -2.71 -12.98 -0.28
N GLN A 180 -3.83 -12.25 -0.14
CA GLN A 180 -5.16 -12.87 -0.05
C GLN A 180 -5.54 -13.61 -1.35
N GLU A 181 -5.18 -13.08 -2.51
CA GLU A 181 -5.42 -13.72 -3.79
C GLU A 181 -4.56 -14.99 -3.93
N ASP A 182 -3.26 -14.89 -3.61
CA ASP A 182 -2.33 -16.03 -3.67
C ASP A 182 -2.75 -17.15 -2.72
N ALA A 183 -3.23 -16.82 -1.51
CA ALA A 183 -3.75 -17.81 -0.57
C ALA A 183 -4.96 -18.58 -1.13
N LYS A 184 -5.90 -17.89 -1.80
CA LYS A 184 -7.04 -18.55 -2.45
C LYS A 184 -6.61 -19.48 -3.58
N VAL A 185 -5.62 -19.06 -4.38
CA VAL A 185 -5.06 -19.88 -5.46
C VAL A 185 -4.40 -21.14 -4.90
N LEU A 186 -3.66 -21.02 -3.80
CA LEU A 186 -3.04 -22.19 -3.14
C LEU A 186 -4.07 -23.20 -2.66
N VAL A 187 -5.13 -22.76 -2.00
CA VAL A 187 -6.23 -23.65 -1.56
C VAL A 187 -6.90 -24.37 -2.75
N GLU A 188 -7.10 -23.68 -3.87
CA GLU A 188 -7.68 -24.30 -5.06
C GLU A 188 -6.74 -25.34 -5.70
N ILE A 189 -5.44 -25.05 -5.74
CA ILE A 189 -4.42 -26.02 -6.21
C ILE A 189 -4.41 -27.27 -5.32
N GLU A 190 -4.45 -27.09 -4.00
CA GLU A 190 -4.47 -28.17 -3.04
C GLU A 190 -5.72 -29.06 -3.22
N ARG A 191 -6.88 -28.43 -3.36
CA ARG A 191 -8.15 -29.13 -3.65
C ARG A 191 -8.04 -29.96 -4.92
N HIS A 192 -7.54 -29.39 -6.01
CA HIS A 192 -7.37 -30.11 -7.27
C HIS A 192 -6.35 -31.26 -7.14
N ASN A 193 -5.31 -31.11 -6.35
CA ASN A 193 -4.36 -32.19 -6.09
C ASN A 193 -5.02 -33.34 -5.33
N LEU A 194 -5.82 -33.05 -4.30
CA LEU A 194 -6.59 -34.05 -3.56
C LEU A 194 -7.60 -34.76 -4.46
N GLU A 195 -8.32 -34.05 -5.31
CA GLU A 195 -9.23 -34.63 -6.29
C GLU A 195 -8.52 -35.58 -7.25
N ARG A 196 -7.31 -35.21 -7.72
CA ARG A 196 -6.47 -36.05 -8.58
C ARG A 196 -6.01 -37.33 -7.84
N GLN A 197 -5.58 -37.17 -6.58
CA GLN A 197 -5.16 -38.30 -5.75
C GLN A 197 -6.34 -39.30 -5.52
N LEU A 198 -7.53 -38.78 -5.17
CA LEU A 198 -8.73 -39.58 -5.02
C LEU A 198 -9.10 -40.31 -6.31
N LYS A 199 -8.99 -39.60 -7.45
CA LYS A 199 -9.22 -40.21 -8.75
C LYS A 199 -8.21 -41.32 -9.06
N TYR A 200 -6.93 -41.11 -8.76
CA TYR A 200 -5.86 -42.11 -8.92
C TYR A 200 -6.11 -43.33 -8.06
N LEU A 201 -6.45 -43.15 -6.77
CA LEU A 201 -6.79 -44.26 -5.87
C LEU A 201 -8.01 -45.04 -6.37
N ARG A 202 -9.05 -44.36 -6.89
CA ARG A 202 -10.19 -45.06 -7.51
C ARG A 202 -9.81 -45.89 -8.73
N TYR A 203 -8.83 -45.46 -9.53
CA TYR A 203 -8.36 -46.23 -10.68
C TYR A 203 -7.47 -47.41 -10.29
N GLN A 204 -6.87 -47.44 -9.08
CA GLN A 204 -6.14 -48.63 -8.59
C GLN A 204 -7.08 -49.82 -8.38
N VAL A 205 -8.34 -49.53 -8.07
CA VAL A 205 -9.39 -50.55 -8.12
C VAL A 205 -9.82 -50.70 -9.58
N ASN A 206 -9.18 -51.60 -10.32
CA ASN A 206 -9.49 -51.81 -11.74
C ASN A 206 -10.95 -52.22 -11.96
N PRO A 207 -11.89 -51.32 -12.35
CA PRO A 207 -13.29 -51.68 -12.48
C PRO A 207 -13.54 -52.74 -13.54
N HIS A 208 -12.71 -52.75 -14.59
CA HIS A 208 -12.79 -53.71 -15.67
C HIS A 208 -12.42 -55.11 -15.19
N PHE A 209 -11.42 -55.26 -14.31
CA PHE A 209 -11.10 -56.54 -13.69
C PHE A 209 -12.30 -57.09 -12.90
N PHE A 210 -12.96 -56.30 -12.07
CA PHE A 210 -14.12 -56.71 -11.30
C PHE A 210 -15.28 -57.13 -12.19
N MET A 211 -15.60 -56.32 -13.21
CA MET A 211 -16.68 -56.65 -14.15
C MET A 211 -16.38 -57.97 -14.90
N ASN A 212 -15.14 -58.17 -15.35
CA ASN A 212 -14.76 -59.43 -16.01
C ASN A 212 -14.84 -60.65 -15.04
N THR A 213 -14.37 -60.45 -13.80
CA THR A 213 -14.44 -61.53 -12.80
C THR A 213 -15.89 -61.87 -12.45
N LEU A 214 -16.78 -60.89 -12.28
CA LEU A 214 -18.21 -61.11 -12.05
C LEU A 214 -18.87 -61.80 -13.24
N ASN A 215 -18.55 -61.42 -14.47
CA ASN A 215 -19.05 -62.12 -15.67
C ASN A 215 -18.58 -63.55 -15.76
N ASN A 216 -17.29 -63.83 -15.39
CA ASN A 216 -16.79 -65.22 -15.32
C ASN A 216 -17.48 -66.00 -14.23
N ILE A 217 -17.70 -65.44 -13.06
CA ILE A 217 -18.48 -66.10 -11.97
C ILE A 217 -19.87 -66.45 -12.46
N HIS A 218 -20.56 -65.49 -13.09
CA HIS A 218 -21.91 -65.69 -13.64
C HIS A 218 -21.95 -66.90 -14.62
N ALA A 219 -20.99 -66.95 -15.55
CA ALA A 219 -20.87 -68.04 -16.49
C ALA A 219 -20.59 -69.38 -15.80
N LEU A 220 -19.85 -69.42 -14.68
CA LEU A 220 -19.52 -70.61 -13.92
C LEU A 220 -20.69 -71.12 -13.06
N VAL A 221 -21.68 -70.30 -12.73
CA VAL A 221 -22.79 -70.71 -11.87
C VAL A 221 -23.53 -71.95 -12.42
N ASP A 222 -23.79 -71.96 -13.71
CA ASP A 222 -24.49 -73.04 -14.38
C ASP A 222 -23.61 -74.21 -14.78
N ILE A 223 -22.30 -73.98 -15.01
CA ILE A 223 -21.36 -75.01 -15.52
C ILE A 223 -20.66 -75.74 -14.37
N ASN A 224 -20.22 -74.99 -13.35
CA ASN A 224 -19.47 -75.54 -12.21
C ASN A 224 -19.71 -74.66 -10.96
N PRO A 225 -20.81 -74.88 -10.19
CA PRO A 225 -21.20 -74.12 -9.02
C PRO A 225 -20.12 -74.05 -7.92
N GLU A 226 -19.39 -75.15 -7.70
CA GLU A 226 -18.34 -75.17 -6.66
C GLU A 226 -17.16 -74.24 -7.02
N ARG A 227 -16.77 -74.18 -8.28
CA ARG A 227 -15.77 -73.26 -8.75
C ARG A 227 -16.24 -71.77 -8.71
N ALA A 228 -17.50 -71.53 -9.00
CA ALA A 228 -18.11 -70.19 -8.82
C ALA A 228 -18.00 -69.75 -7.38
N LYS A 229 -18.35 -70.57 -6.38
CA LYS A 229 -18.22 -70.26 -4.95
C LYS A 229 -16.79 -69.99 -4.54
N SER A 230 -15.82 -70.76 -4.97
CA SER A 230 -14.40 -70.50 -4.63
C SER A 230 -13.90 -69.19 -5.19
N THR A 231 -14.26 -68.84 -6.43
CA THR A 231 -13.90 -67.57 -7.06
C THR A 231 -14.54 -66.37 -6.34
N ILE A 232 -15.76 -66.47 -5.83
CA ILE A 232 -16.39 -65.43 -5.00
C ILE A 232 -15.57 -65.23 -3.72
N VAL A 233 -15.12 -66.30 -3.06
CA VAL A 233 -14.34 -66.21 -1.83
C VAL A 233 -12.99 -65.52 -2.11
N GLU A 234 -12.32 -65.89 -3.22
CA GLU A 234 -11.08 -65.24 -3.63
C GLU A 234 -11.24 -63.75 -3.94
N LEU A 235 -12.28 -63.40 -4.69
CA LEU A 235 -12.63 -62.03 -4.98
C LEU A 235 -12.92 -61.22 -3.69
N SER A 236 -13.64 -61.82 -2.75
CA SER A 236 -13.92 -61.21 -1.44
C SER A 236 -12.65 -60.97 -0.62
N LYS A 237 -11.71 -61.92 -0.62
CA LYS A 237 -10.41 -61.74 0.03
C LYS A 237 -9.62 -60.62 -0.61
N MET A 238 -9.56 -60.54 -1.94
CA MET A 238 -8.90 -59.48 -2.66
C MET A 238 -9.51 -58.09 -2.35
N MET A 239 -10.84 -57.96 -2.30
CA MET A 239 -11.58 -56.75 -1.95
C MET A 239 -11.30 -56.22 -0.53
N ARG A 240 -10.88 -57.10 0.39
CA ARG A 240 -10.56 -56.71 1.77
C ARG A 240 -9.22 -55.97 1.87
N TYR A 241 -8.30 -56.13 0.90
CA TYR A 241 -6.99 -55.50 0.89
C TYR A 241 -6.91 -54.26 -0.01
N ILE A 242 -7.99 -53.87 -0.68
CA ILE A 242 -8.13 -52.62 -1.47
C ILE A 242 -8.85 -51.56 -0.66
#